data_7264f953175406f4cf7c85f8e70c47f8
#
_entry.id   7264f953175406f4cf7c85f8e70c47f8
#
_cell.length_a   1.000
_cell.length_b   1.000
_cell.length_c   1.000
_cell.angle_alpha   90.00
_cell.angle_beta   90.00
_cell.angle_gamma   90.00
#
_symmetry.space_group_name_H-M   'P 1'
#
loop_
_entity.id
_entity.type
_entity.pdbx_description
1 polymer ?
#
loop_
_entity_poly.entity_id
_entity_poly.type
_entity_poly.pdbx_seq_one_letter_code
_entity_poly.pdbx_strand_id
1 'polypeptide(L)'
;MDDVVMILVVEDDQLIEAMVKEALSDGGFESAIIASGEEAITLLRGNKSQYRVVVTDINLLGKLDGWVVARVAREIDSTMPVIYMTGTHGEEWASKGVPNSVLLVKPFAPAQIVTAISSLLNTGPPLAPAS
;
A
#
# COMPACT_ATOMS: atom_id res chain seq x y z
N MET A 1 13.18 21.69 4.90
CA MET A 1 11.79 21.26 5.07
C MET A 1 11.70 19.77 4.90
N ASP A 2 11.21 19.14 5.88
CA ASP A 2 11.17 17.69 5.82
C ASP A 2 9.99 17.24 5.00
N ASP A 3 10.25 16.43 4.04
CA ASP A 3 9.19 15.80 3.29
C ASP A 3 8.65 14.65 4.09
N VAL A 4 7.43 14.79 4.55
CA VAL A 4 6.77 13.70 5.24
C VAL A 4 6.27 12.72 4.19
N VAL A 5 6.66 11.46 4.33
CA VAL A 5 6.19 10.43 3.42
C VAL A 5 4.84 9.92 3.92
N MET A 6 3.82 10.15 3.12
CA MET A 6 2.45 9.75 3.46
C MET A 6 2.11 8.44 2.78
N ILE A 7 1.68 7.47 3.58
CA ILE A 7 1.30 6.14 3.12
C ILE A 7 -0.21 6.03 3.19
N LEU A 8 -0.84 5.61 2.10
CA LEU A 8 -2.27 5.33 2.12
C LEU A 8 -2.47 3.87 2.53
N VAL A 9 -3.22 3.64 3.60
CA VAL A 9 -3.49 2.30 4.11
C VAL A 9 -4.97 2.02 4.02
N VAL A 10 -5.35 0.94 3.36
CA VAL A 10 -6.74 0.54 3.21
C VAL A 10 -6.93 -0.76 3.98
N GLU A 11 -7.63 -0.67 5.10
CA GLU A 11 -7.81 -1.78 6.02
C GLU A 11 -9.03 -1.52 6.88
N ASP A 12 -9.92 -2.51 7.00
CA ASP A 12 -11.14 -2.34 7.78
C ASP A 12 -11.08 -3.01 9.16
N ASP A 13 -10.04 -3.78 9.45
CA ASP A 13 -9.87 -4.42 10.75
C ASP A 13 -9.16 -3.47 11.69
N GLN A 14 -9.81 -3.07 12.79
CA GLN A 14 -9.28 -2.07 13.69
C GLN A 14 -7.98 -2.49 14.37
N LEU A 15 -7.81 -3.77 14.65
CA LEU A 15 -6.58 -4.24 15.29
C LEU A 15 -5.40 -4.13 14.32
N ILE A 16 -5.64 -4.47 13.07
CA ILE A 16 -4.58 -4.37 12.05
C ILE A 16 -4.29 -2.90 11.77
N GLU A 17 -5.32 -2.05 11.68
CA GLU A 17 -5.12 -0.61 11.52
C GLU A 17 -4.21 -0.05 12.60
N ALA A 18 -4.48 -0.40 13.86
CA ALA A 18 -3.69 0.13 14.97
C ALA A 18 -2.24 -0.33 14.88
N MET A 19 -2.03 -1.59 14.56
CA MET A 19 -0.67 -2.14 14.46
C MET A 19 0.09 -1.48 13.30
N VAL A 20 -0.56 -1.34 12.16
CA VAL A 20 0.07 -0.74 10.99
C VAL A 20 0.39 0.73 11.24
N LYS A 21 -0.56 1.46 11.83
CA LYS A 21 -0.35 2.88 12.14
C LYS A 21 0.85 3.07 13.05
N GLU A 22 0.95 2.26 14.09
CA GLU A 22 2.07 2.35 15.02
C GLU A 22 3.38 1.99 14.35
N ALA A 23 3.38 0.92 13.56
CA ALA A 23 4.59 0.50 12.86
C ALA A 23 5.09 1.58 11.90
N LEU A 24 4.19 2.19 11.16
CA LEU A 24 4.57 3.23 10.21
C LEU A 24 5.08 4.47 10.93
N SER A 25 4.42 4.87 12.01
CA SER A 25 4.87 6.00 12.81
C SER A 25 6.27 5.77 13.36
N ASP A 26 6.51 4.58 13.91
CA ASP A 26 7.83 4.22 14.43
C ASP A 26 8.89 4.22 13.33
N GLY A 27 8.50 3.91 12.11
CA GLY A 27 9.41 3.91 10.97
C GLY A 27 9.63 5.28 10.34
N GLY A 28 8.98 6.32 10.86
CA GLY A 28 9.14 7.67 10.33
C GLY A 28 8.18 8.05 9.23
N PHE A 29 7.11 7.27 9.03
CA PHE A 29 6.10 7.55 8.01
C PHE A 29 4.82 8.04 8.62
N GLU A 30 4.07 8.84 7.87
CA GLU A 30 2.70 9.17 8.23
C GLU A 30 1.74 8.33 7.42
N SER A 31 0.56 8.10 7.95
CA SER A 31 -0.41 7.25 7.28
C SER A 31 -1.78 7.90 7.26
N ALA A 32 -2.49 7.68 6.17
CA ALA A 32 -3.91 7.94 6.08
C ALA A 32 -4.57 6.57 6.00
N ILE A 33 -5.34 6.21 7.01
CA ILE A 33 -5.94 4.88 7.10
C ILE A 33 -7.43 5.00 6.84
N ILE A 34 -7.90 4.22 5.90
CA ILE A 34 -9.31 4.25 5.51
C ILE A 34 -9.82 2.82 5.43
N ALA A 35 -11.15 2.67 5.49
CA ALA A 35 -11.76 1.37 5.66
C ALA A 35 -12.27 0.72 4.37
N SER A 36 -12.38 1.46 3.27
CA SER A 36 -12.98 0.91 2.06
C SER A 36 -12.20 1.27 0.81
N GLY A 37 -12.36 0.43 -0.21
CA GLY A 37 -11.74 0.68 -1.50
C GLY A 37 -12.33 1.91 -2.18
N GLU A 38 -13.60 2.16 -1.98
CA GLU A 38 -14.27 3.33 -2.54
C GLU A 38 -13.64 4.62 -2.04
N GLU A 39 -13.41 4.70 -0.72
CA GLU A 39 -12.75 5.87 -0.15
C GLU A 39 -11.32 6.00 -0.66
N ALA A 40 -10.62 4.88 -0.80
CA ALA A 40 -9.25 4.89 -1.29
C ALA A 40 -9.18 5.49 -2.68
N ILE A 41 -10.06 5.07 -3.56
CA ILE A 41 -10.07 5.56 -4.94
C ILE A 41 -10.39 7.04 -4.98
N THR A 42 -11.35 7.48 -4.15
CA THR A 42 -11.69 8.90 -4.06
C THR A 42 -10.46 9.73 -3.63
N LEU A 43 -9.75 9.26 -2.61
CA LEU A 43 -8.57 9.97 -2.13
C LEU A 43 -7.45 9.97 -3.16
N LEU A 44 -7.22 8.84 -3.82
CA LEU A 44 -6.17 8.75 -4.82
C LEU A 44 -6.44 9.69 -5.99
N ARG A 45 -7.68 9.75 -6.45
CA ARG A 45 -8.04 10.63 -7.56
C ARG A 45 -8.00 12.11 -7.18
N GLY A 46 -8.34 12.42 -5.92
CA GLY A 46 -8.36 13.81 -5.46
C GLY A 46 -6.99 14.34 -5.06
N ASN A 47 -6.09 13.46 -4.63
CA ASN A 47 -4.78 13.87 -4.08
C ASN A 47 -3.67 13.08 -4.74
N LYS A 48 -3.57 13.19 -6.04
CA LYS A 48 -2.76 12.27 -6.86
C LYS A 48 -1.30 12.20 -6.47
N SER A 49 -0.73 13.28 -5.99
CA SER A 49 0.69 13.32 -5.66
C SER A 49 0.98 13.21 -4.17
N GLN A 50 -0.05 13.08 -3.34
CA GLN A 50 0.15 13.09 -1.90
C GLN A 50 0.70 11.77 -1.36
N TYR A 51 0.25 10.66 -1.92
CA TYR A 51 0.60 9.37 -1.37
C TYR A 51 1.79 8.77 -2.10
N ARG A 52 2.74 8.26 -1.33
CA ARG A 52 3.97 7.69 -1.87
C ARG A 52 3.92 6.17 -1.98
N VAL A 53 3.03 5.54 -1.23
CA VAL A 53 2.85 4.08 -1.24
C VAL A 53 1.39 3.79 -0.92
N VAL A 54 0.85 2.75 -1.53
CA VAL A 54 -0.48 2.24 -1.20
C VAL A 54 -0.30 0.86 -0.56
N VAL A 55 -0.81 0.71 0.67
CA VAL A 55 -0.85 -0.57 1.37
C VAL A 55 -2.33 -0.93 1.50
N THR A 56 -2.75 -2.02 0.91
CA THR A 56 -4.17 -2.36 0.91
C THR A 56 -4.41 -3.83 1.27
N ASP A 57 -5.40 -4.04 2.11
CA ASP A 57 -5.94 -5.38 2.28
C ASP A 57 -6.60 -5.78 0.96
N ILE A 58 -6.54 -7.06 0.63
CA ILE A 58 -7.20 -7.56 -0.56
C ILE A 58 -8.70 -7.66 -0.34
N ASN A 59 -9.12 -8.21 0.80
CA ASN A 59 -10.54 -8.33 1.13
C ASN A 59 -11.00 -7.08 1.87
N LEU A 60 -11.80 -6.28 1.21
CA LEU A 60 -12.33 -5.05 1.79
C LEU A 60 -13.85 -5.11 1.83
N LEU A 61 -14.42 -4.40 2.80
CA LEU A 61 -15.86 -4.22 2.84
C LEU A 61 -16.29 -3.37 1.65
N GLY A 62 -17.51 -3.63 1.17
CA GLY A 62 -18.02 -2.91 0.02
C GLY A 62 -17.81 -3.69 -1.26
N LYS A 63 -17.90 -2.99 -2.39
CA LYS A 63 -17.88 -3.62 -3.71
C LYS A 63 -16.50 -3.68 -4.33
N LEU A 64 -15.57 -2.86 -3.86
CA LEU A 64 -14.24 -2.78 -4.47
C LEU A 64 -13.23 -3.43 -3.55
N ASP A 65 -12.46 -4.35 -4.09
CA ASP A 65 -11.42 -5.05 -3.32
C ASP A 65 -10.06 -4.39 -3.53
N GLY A 66 -9.06 -4.94 -2.85
CA GLY A 66 -7.71 -4.38 -2.93
C GLY A 66 -7.07 -4.49 -4.31
N TRP A 67 -7.47 -5.47 -5.10
CA TRP A 67 -6.98 -5.58 -6.47
C TRP A 67 -7.37 -4.35 -7.29
N VAL A 68 -8.62 -3.92 -7.14
CA VAL A 68 -9.12 -2.74 -7.86
C VAL A 68 -8.42 -1.48 -7.37
N VAL A 69 -8.26 -1.33 -6.05
CA VAL A 69 -7.56 -0.17 -5.49
C VAL A 69 -6.16 -0.04 -6.08
N ALA A 70 -5.43 -1.13 -6.14
CA ALA A 70 -4.07 -1.11 -6.67
C ALA A 70 -4.03 -0.77 -8.15
N ARG A 71 -4.97 -1.31 -8.92
CA ARG A 71 -5.02 -1.00 -10.35
C ARG A 71 -5.30 0.48 -10.58
N VAL A 72 -6.23 1.05 -9.82
CA VAL A 72 -6.53 2.48 -9.94
C VAL A 72 -5.31 3.31 -9.56
N ALA A 73 -4.62 2.93 -8.47
CA ALA A 73 -3.41 3.63 -8.07
C ALA A 73 -2.38 3.66 -9.21
N ARG A 74 -2.20 2.52 -9.88
CA ARG A 74 -1.25 2.42 -11.00
C ARG A 74 -1.73 3.13 -12.26
N GLU A 75 -3.03 3.29 -12.44
CA GLU A 75 -3.56 4.10 -13.53
C GLU A 75 -3.24 5.58 -13.30
N ILE A 76 -3.28 6.02 -12.05
CA ILE A 76 -2.97 7.40 -11.71
C ILE A 76 -1.47 7.65 -11.76
N ASP A 77 -0.70 6.72 -11.22
CA ASP A 77 0.76 6.80 -11.17
C ASP A 77 1.31 5.41 -11.45
N SER A 78 1.83 5.20 -12.64
CA SER A 78 2.28 3.89 -13.08
C SER A 78 3.44 3.33 -12.25
N THR A 79 4.09 4.18 -11.48
CA THR A 79 5.21 3.76 -10.62
C THR A 79 4.84 3.67 -9.14
N MET A 80 3.56 3.81 -8.81
CA MET A 80 3.11 3.78 -7.42
C MET A 80 3.49 2.46 -6.76
N PRO A 81 4.29 2.49 -5.68
CA PRO A 81 4.57 1.27 -4.93
C PRO A 81 3.29 0.74 -4.28
N VAL A 82 3.07 -0.55 -4.39
CA VAL A 82 1.88 -1.20 -3.85
C VAL A 82 2.27 -2.39 -3.00
N ILE A 83 1.68 -2.47 -1.82
CA ILE A 83 1.81 -3.59 -0.92
C ILE A 83 0.42 -4.13 -0.64
N TYR A 84 0.21 -5.42 -0.86
CA TYR A 84 -1.03 -6.10 -0.52
C TYR A 84 -0.88 -6.81 0.82
N MET A 85 -1.96 -6.82 1.59
CA MET A 85 -2.05 -7.60 2.83
C MET A 85 -3.14 -8.62 2.67
N THR A 86 -2.89 -9.87 3.04
CA THR A 86 -3.90 -10.91 2.91
C THR A 86 -3.73 -12.02 3.93
N GLY A 87 -4.86 -12.57 4.39
CA GLY A 87 -4.84 -13.79 5.17
C GLY A 87 -5.16 -15.03 4.35
N THR A 88 -5.80 -14.86 3.20
CA THR A 88 -6.35 -16.01 2.47
C THR A 88 -6.17 -15.98 0.96
N HIS A 89 -5.78 -14.84 0.38
CA HIS A 89 -5.79 -14.69 -1.09
C HIS A 89 -4.41 -14.55 -1.70
N GLY A 90 -3.38 -15.04 -0.99
CA GLY A 90 -2.00 -14.89 -1.46
C GLY A 90 -1.74 -15.59 -2.78
N GLU A 91 -2.41 -16.69 -3.04
CA GLU A 91 -2.16 -17.45 -4.26
C GLU A 91 -2.68 -16.74 -5.51
N GLU A 92 -3.58 -15.78 -5.37
CA GLU A 92 -4.07 -15.03 -6.50
C GLU A 92 -3.17 -13.85 -6.89
N TRP A 93 -2.20 -13.55 -6.04
CA TRP A 93 -1.33 -12.38 -6.28
C TRP A 93 -0.58 -12.47 -7.60
N ALA A 94 -0.13 -13.67 -7.96
CA ALA A 94 0.64 -13.82 -9.20
C ALA A 94 -0.17 -13.42 -10.44
N SER A 95 -1.49 -13.64 -10.41
CA SER A 95 -2.34 -13.33 -11.56
C SER A 95 -3.07 -12.01 -11.44
N LYS A 96 -3.39 -11.56 -10.23
CA LYS A 96 -4.21 -10.36 -10.02
C LYS A 96 -3.44 -9.16 -9.52
N GLY A 97 -2.26 -9.37 -8.92
CA GLY A 97 -1.47 -8.28 -8.39
C GLY A 97 -0.87 -7.43 -9.48
N VAL A 98 -0.75 -6.12 -9.22
CA VAL A 98 -0.07 -5.26 -10.18
C VAL A 98 1.42 -5.62 -10.20
N PRO A 99 2.10 -5.42 -11.34
CA PRO A 99 3.53 -5.73 -11.42
C PRO A 99 4.35 -4.97 -10.39
N ASN A 100 5.40 -5.61 -9.91
CA ASN A 100 6.34 -5.01 -8.94
C ASN A 100 5.68 -4.62 -7.64
N SER A 101 4.67 -5.38 -7.22
CA SER A 101 4.04 -5.20 -5.92
C SER A 101 4.60 -6.21 -4.93
N VAL A 102 4.30 -5.99 -3.65
CA VAL A 102 4.72 -6.86 -2.56
C VAL A 102 3.50 -7.44 -1.89
N LEU A 103 3.61 -8.68 -1.44
CA LEU A 103 2.53 -9.35 -0.71
C LEU A 103 3.00 -9.63 0.71
N LEU A 104 2.21 -9.19 1.70
CA LEU A 104 2.42 -9.55 3.10
C LEU A 104 1.28 -10.44 3.56
N VAL A 105 1.63 -11.60 4.08
CA VAL A 105 0.63 -12.58 4.53
C VAL A 105 0.38 -12.37 6.02
N LYS A 106 -0.88 -12.21 6.40
CA LYS A 106 -1.27 -12.03 7.80
C LYS A 106 -1.20 -13.36 8.55
N PRO A 107 -0.77 -13.38 9.78
CA PRO A 107 -0.26 -12.24 10.53
C PRO A 107 1.19 -11.96 10.16
N PHE A 108 1.54 -10.68 10.05
CA PHE A 108 2.92 -10.30 9.77
C PHE A 108 3.44 -9.44 10.92
N ALA A 109 4.76 -9.39 11.06
CA ALA A 109 5.37 -8.57 12.10
C ALA A 109 5.40 -7.10 11.66
N PRO A 110 5.29 -6.15 12.60
CA PRO A 110 5.37 -4.74 12.24
C PRO A 110 6.61 -4.38 11.42
N ALA A 111 7.74 -5.00 11.72
CA ALA A 111 8.97 -4.71 10.97
C ALA A 111 8.86 -5.12 9.50
N GLN A 112 8.02 -6.08 9.17
CA GLN A 112 7.89 -6.53 7.78
C GLN A 112 7.28 -5.45 6.89
N ILE A 113 6.26 -4.73 7.39
CA ILE A 113 5.65 -3.68 6.58
C ILE A 113 6.60 -2.50 6.42
N VAL A 114 7.33 -2.13 7.47
CA VAL A 114 8.30 -1.04 7.38
C VAL A 114 9.42 -1.40 6.40
N THR A 115 9.92 -2.62 6.47
CA THR A 115 10.97 -3.07 5.57
C THR A 115 10.48 -3.06 4.13
N ALA A 116 9.24 -3.54 3.90
CA ALA A 116 8.69 -3.58 2.54
C ALA A 116 8.56 -2.16 1.97
N ILE A 117 8.05 -1.23 2.77
CA ILE A 117 7.89 0.16 2.33
C ILE A 117 9.25 0.79 2.04
N SER A 118 10.20 0.62 2.95
CA SER A 118 11.53 1.19 2.78
C SER A 118 12.22 0.65 1.55
N SER A 119 12.08 -0.65 1.30
CA SER A 119 12.67 -1.27 0.12
C SER A 119 12.06 -0.70 -1.16
N LEU A 120 10.74 -0.56 -1.21
CA LEU A 120 10.08 -0.03 -2.39
C LEU A 120 10.46 1.42 -2.66
N LEU A 121 10.56 2.23 -1.60
CA LEU A 121 10.94 3.63 -1.77
C LEU A 121 12.41 3.77 -2.18
N ASN A 122 13.26 2.88 -1.73
CA ASN A 122 14.69 2.95 -2.04
C ASN A 122 15.02 2.41 -3.42
N THR A 123 14.24 1.44 -3.91
CA THR A 123 14.51 0.94 -5.26
C THR A 123 14.07 1.94 -6.31
N GLY A 124 12.94 2.61 -6.06
CA GLY A 124 12.43 3.57 -7.02
C GLY A 124 12.18 2.96 -8.40
N PRO A 125 11.91 3.80 -9.39
CA PRO A 125 11.88 3.29 -10.76
C PRO A 125 13.27 2.84 -11.15
N PRO A 126 13.38 1.86 -12.02
CA PRO A 126 14.69 1.40 -12.43
C PRO A 126 15.44 2.59 -12.95
N LEU A 127 16.57 2.81 -12.35
CA LEU A 127 17.42 3.80 -12.90
C LEU A 127 17.77 3.39 -14.27
N ALA A 128 17.92 4.34 -15.12
CA ALA A 128 18.57 4.06 -16.35
C ALA A 128 19.79 3.29 -16.01
N PRO A 129 20.02 2.25 -16.73
CA PRO A 129 21.11 1.39 -16.42
C PRO A 129 22.28 2.25 -16.20
N ALA A 130 22.75 2.07 -15.08
CA ALA A 130 23.87 2.79 -14.76
C ALA A 130 24.84 2.38 -15.72
N SER A 131 24.52 2.55 -16.44
CA SER A 131 25.24 2.07 -17.13
C SER A 131 26.22 2.16 -17.01
#